data_2addf9032a33e9f0d41523cd8febd12a
#
_entry.id   2addf9032a33e9f0d41523cd8febd12a
#
_cell.length_a   1.000
_cell.length_b   1.000
_cell.length_c   1.000
_cell.angle_alpha   90.00
_cell.angle_beta   90.00
_cell.angle_gamma   90.00
#
_symmetry.space_group_name_H-M   'P 1'
#
loop_
_entity.id
_entity.type
_entity.pdbx_description
1 polymer ?
#
loop_
_entity_poly.entity_id
_entity_poly.type
_entity_poly.pdbx_seq_one_letter_code
_entity_poly.pdbx_strand_id
1 'polypeptide(L)'
;MSKEKWNDIKAKVEEETDRWQADHRTFMVIVNDGQRMAATYGGDYLFLANMIVRMMNKDPRVAVACKRAVEVFEKTYLKGKSLS
;
A
#
# COMPACT_ATOMS: atom_id res chain seq x y z
N MET A 1 -14.32 11.06 9.27
CA MET A 1 -14.82 9.69 9.58
C MET A 1 -14.71 9.44 11.08
N SER A 2 -15.74 8.86 11.67
CA SER A 2 -15.73 8.53 13.09
C SER A 2 -14.77 7.37 13.37
N LYS A 3 -14.31 7.27 14.62
CA LYS A 3 -13.45 6.18 15.05
C LYS A 3 -14.10 4.81 14.87
N GLU A 4 -15.42 4.73 15.11
CA GLU A 4 -16.16 3.48 14.95
C GLU A 4 -16.21 3.03 13.49
N LYS A 5 -16.50 3.96 12.56
CA LYS A 5 -16.49 3.64 11.13
C LYS A 5 -15.11 3.24 10.65
N TRP A 6 -14.08 3.90 11.14
CA TRP A 6 -12.70 3.56 10.83
C TRP A 6 -12.38 2.13 11.27
N ASN A 7 -12.73 1.77 12.51
CA ASN A 7 -12.50 0.44 13.04
C ASN A 7 -13.24 -0.63 12.23
N ASP A 8 -14.46 -0.33 11.78
CA ASP A 8 -15.24 -1.25 10.93
C ASP A 8 -14.57 -1.49 9.58
N ILE A 9 -14.08 -0.43 8.94
CA ILE A 9 -13.35 -0.52 7.66
C ILE A 9 -12.08 -1.36 7.87
N LYS A 10 -11.35 -1.05 8.91
CA LYS A 10 -10.10 -1.75 9.23
C LYS A 10 -10.33 -3.24 9.46
N ALA A 11 -11.38 -3.58 10.21
CA ALA A 11 -11.73 -4.98 10.47
C ALA A 11 -12.11 -5.72 9.18
N LYS A 12 -12.88 -5.07 8.29
CA LYS A 12 -13.24 -5.68 7.00
C LYS A 12 -12.03 -5.89 6.10
N VAL A 13 -11.13 -4.92 6.06
CA VAL A 13 -9.89 -5.04 5.28
C VAL A 13 -9.05 -6.21 5.80
N GLU A 14 -8.89 -6.32 7.12
CA GLU A 14 -8.14 -7.42 7.73
C GLU A 14 -8.77 -8.77 7.40
N GLU A 15 -10.08 -8.90 7.50
CA GLU A 15 -10.80 -10.13 7.18
C GLU A 15 -10.59 -10.57 5.74
N GLU A 16 -10.77 -9.65 4.79
CA GLU A 16 -10.61 -9.97 3.37
C GLU A 16 -9.16 -10.27 3.00
N THR A 17 -8.22 -9.50 3.52
CA THR A 17 -6.80 -9.71 3.22
C THR A 17 -6.26 -11.00 3.83
N ASP A 18 -6.78 -11.42 4.98
CA ASP A 18 -6.44 -12.73 5.57
C ASP A 18 -6.87 -13.87 4.64
N ARG A 19 -8.05 -13.77 4.04
CA ARG A 19 -8.51 -14.75 3.05
C ARG A 19 -7.63 -14.78 1.82
N TRP A 20 -7.28 -13.61 1.29
CA TRP A 20 -6.43 -13.49 0.10
C TRP A 20 -5.05 -14.07 0.37
N GLN A 21 -4.50 -13.84 1.54
CA GLN A 21 -3.22 -14.40 1.94
C GLN A 21 -3.28 -15.93 2.04
N ALA A 22 -4.35 -16.46 2.61
CA ALA A 22 -4.57 -17.91 2.68
C ALA A 22 -4.68 -18.53 1.29
N ASP A 23 -5.25 -17.81 0.32
CA ASP A 23 -5.38 -18.23 -1.08
C ASP A 23 -4.14 -17.93 -1.91
N HIS A 24 -3.06 -17.47 -1.31
CA HIS A 24 -1.79 -17.10 -1.98
C HIS A 24 -1.98 -16.02 -3.04
N ARG A 25 -2.92 -15.10 -2.84
CA ARG A 25 -3.15 -13.98 -3.75
C ARG A 25 -2.18 -12.85 -3.45
N THR A 26 -1.85 -12.09 -4.50
CA THR A 26 -1.06 -10.86 -4.37
C THR A 26 -2.01 -9.69 -4.22
N PHE A 27 -1.79 -8.86 -3.20
CA PHE A 27 -2.66 -7.72 -2.91
C PHE A 27 -1.89 -6.61 -2.23
N MET A 28 -2.40 -5.40 -2.37
CA MET A 28 -1.96 -4.23 -1.61
C MET A 28 -3.18 -3.37 -1.33
N VAL A 29 -3.42 -3.04 -0.08
CA VAL A 29 -4.54 -2.19 0.34
C VAL A 29 -4.00 -1.04 1.17
N ILE A 30 -4.33 0.17 0.77
CA ILE A 30 -3.94 1.39 1.48
C ILE A 30 -5.19 2.23 1.66
N VAL A 31 -5.51 2.57 2.90
CA VAL A 31 -6.69 3.37 3.23
C VAL A 31 -6.28 4.52 4.13
N ASN A 32 -6.77 5.71 3.83
CA ASN A 32 -6.51 6.90 4.62
C ASN A 32 -7.81 7.71 4.75
N ASP A 33 -8.13 8.17 5.97
CA ASP A 33 -9.32 8.99 6.22
C ASP A 33 -8.99 10.47 6.46
N GLY A 34 -7.75 10.89 6.16
CA GLY A 34 -7.27 12.23 6.42
C GLY A 34 -6.48 12.36 7.71
N GLN A 35 -6.67 11.47 8.67
CA GLN A 35 -5.97 11.47 9.95
C GLN A 35 -5.30 10.13 10.25
N ARG A 36 -5.87 9.05 9.76
CA ARG A 36 -5.44 7.68 10.05
C ARG A 36 -5.15 6.95 8.76
N MET A 37 -4.20 6.05 8.83
CA MET A 37 -3.82 5.24 7.68
C MET A 37 -3.74 3.78 8.11
N ALA A 38 -4.22 2.90 7.24
CA ALA A 38 -4.00 1.47 7.36
C ALA A 38 -3.48 0.97 6.02
N ALA A 39 -2.46 0.13 6.07
CA ALA A 39 -1.87 -0.46 4.88
C ALA A 39 -1.53 -1.91 5.14
N THR A 40 -1.81 -2.75 4.19
CA THR A 40 -1.44 -4.16 4.25
C THR A 40 -1.14 -4.67 2.85
N TYR A 41 -0.28 -5.66 2.76
CA TYR A 41 0.09 -6.25 1.49
C TYR A 41 0.45 -7.72 1.70
N GLY A 42 0.42 -8.47 0.60
CA GLY A 42 0.84 -9.87 0.62
C GLY A 42 1.10 -10.36 -0.79
N GLY A 43 1.73 -11.52 -0.89
CA GLY A 43 2.03 -12.15 -2.15
C GLY A 43 3.41 -11.79 -2.69
N ASP A 44 3.58 -11.94 -3.98
CA ASP A 44 4.86 -11.76 -4.67
C ASP A 44 5.08 -10.30 -5.06
N TYR A 45 6.23 -9.73 -4.68
CA TYR A 45 6.52 -8.33 -4.94
C TYR A 45 6.64 -7.99 -6.44
N LEU A 46 7.00 -8.95 -7.27
CA LEU A 46 7.05 -8.73 -8.71
C LEU A 46 5.65 -8.60 -9.31
N PHE A 47 4.69 -9.38 -8.81
CA PHE A 47 3.30 -9.23 -9.17
C PHE A 47 2.74 -7.90 -8.66
N LEU A 48 3.12 -7.48 -7.44
CA LEU A 48 2.75 -6.17 -6.93
C LEU A 48 3.22 -5.05 -7.85
N ALA A 49 4.48 -5.12 -8.28
CA ALA A 49 5.05 -4.12 -9.19
C ALA A 49 4.26 -4.05 -10.50
N ASN A 50 3.91 -5.20 -11.06
CA ASN A 50 3.11 -5.26 -12.29
C ASN A 50 1.71 -4.68 -12.11
N MET A 51 1.08 -4.94 -10.96
CA MET A 51 -0.23 -4.37 -10.63
C MET A 51 -0.16 -2.84 -10.53
N ILE A 52 0.89 -2.34 -9.89
CA ILE A 52 1.11 -0.89 -9.75
C ILE A 52 1.32 -0.25 -11.12
N VAL A 53 2.09 -0.89 -12.00
CA VAL A 53 2.31 -0.40 -13.38
C VAL A 53 0.97 -0.31 -14.13
N ARG A 54 0.10 -1.30 -13.96
CA ARG A 54 -1.24 -1.25 -14.58
C ARG A 54 -2.07 -0.09 -14.07
N MET A 55 -1.98 0.22 -12.78
CA MET A 55 -2.65 1.39 -12.21
C MET A 55 -2.07 2.68 -12.77
N MET A 56 -0.75 2.75 -12.93
CA MET A 56 -0.07 3.91 -13.53
C MET A 56 -0.53 4.16 -14.96
N ASN A 57 -0.68 3.10 -15.74
CA ASN A 57 -1.16 3.21 -17.12
C ASN A 57 -2.61 3.69 -17.18
N LYS A 58 -3.40 3.31 -16.21
CA LYS A 58 -4.80 3.72 -16.13
C LYS A 58 -4.94 5.17 -15.63
N ASP A 59 -4.11 5.56 -14.68
CA ASP A 59 -4.11 6.92 -14.12
C ASP A 59 -2.67 7.35 -13.85
N PRO A 60 -2.09 8.22 -14.73
CA PRO A 60 -0.71 8.68 -14.57
C PRO A 60 -0.41 9.37 -13.24
N ARG A 61 -1.42 9.86 -12.53
CA ARG A 61 -1.22 10.46 -11.20
C ARG A 61 -0.70 9.43 -10.20
N VAL A 62 -1.02 8.16 -10.40
CA VAL A 62 -0.49 7.07 -9.57
C VAL A 62 1.03 6.99 -9.74
N ALA A 63 1.53 7.15 -10.97
CA ALA A 63 2.97 7.14 -11.23
C ALA A 63 3.67 8.30 -10.51
N VAL A 64 3.06 9.49 -10.52
CA VAL A 64 3.60 10.67 -9.81
C VAL A 64 3.66 10.39 -8.31
N ALA A 65 2.59 9.84 -7.75
CA ALA A 65 2.54 9.49 -6.33
C ALA A 65 3.59 8.45 -5.95
N CYS A 66 3.75 7.41 -6.77
CA CYS A 66 4.75 6.36 -6.53
C CYS A 66 6.16 6.90 -6.61
N LYS A 67 6.46 7.74 -7.59
CA LYS A 67 7.76 8.38 -7.72
C LYS A 67 8.08 9.23 -6.49
N ARG A 68 7.10 10.03 -6.05
CA ARG A 68 7.26 10.85 -4.86
C ARG A 68 7.49 10.00 -3.61
N ALA A 69 6.75 8.90 -3.48
CA ALA A 69 6.90 8.00 -2.35
C ALA A 69 8.31 7.42 -2.29
N VAL A 70 8.86 6.98 -3.42
CA VAL A 70 10.22 6.45 -3.50
C VAL A 70 11.24 7.52 -3.13
N GLU A 71 11.08 8.75 -3.65
CA GLU A 71 11.99 9.87 -3.33
C GLU A 71 12.00 10.18 -1.84
N VAL A 72 10.82 10.23 -1.21
CA VAL A 72 10.71 10.49 0.23
C VAL A 72 11.35 9.36 1.03
N PHE A 73 11.10 8.12 0.64
CA PHE A 73 11.70 6.96 1.29
C PHE A 73 13.23 7.01 1.23
N GLU A 74 13.80 7.31 0.06
CA GLU A 74 15.24 7.40 -0.10
C GLU A 74 15.84 8.49 0.76
N LYS A 75 15.17 9.66 0.83
CA LYS A 75 15.67 10.80 1.60
C LYS A 75 15.57 10.62 3.10
N THR A 76 14.49 10.01 3.57
CA THR A 76 14.19 9.96 5.01
C THR A 76 14.59 8.64 5.65
N TYR A 77 14.54 7.55 4.91
CA TYR A 77 14.77 6.21 5.46
C TYR A 77 16.13 5.66 5.08
N LEU A 78 16.50 5.71 3.81
CA LEU A 78 17.76 5.15 3.35
C LEU A 78 18.95 6.04 3.67
N LYS A 79 18.76 7.35 3.71
CA LYS A 79 19.83 8.30 3.99
C LYS A 79 20.44 8.13 5.38
N GLY A 80 19.65 7.67 6.34
CA GLY A 80 20.12 7.40 7.71
C GLY A 80 20.78 6.04 7.88
N LYS A 81 20.78 5.22 6.83
CA LYS A 81 21.38 3.87 6.86
C LYS A 81 22.48 3.77 5.83
N SER A 82 23.59 3.21 6.24
CA SER A 82 24.66 2.92 5.29
C SER A 82 24.19 1.86 4.31
N LEU A 83 24.23 2.18 3.03
CA LEU A 83 23.93 1.23 1.96
C LEU A 83 25.17 0.49 1.46
N SER A 84 26.20 0.59 2.21
CA SER A 84 27.44 -0.12 1.89
C SER A 84 27.32 -1.62 2.07
#